data_d420a631a86d07c3097d072310d135fc
#
_entry.id   d420a631a86d07c3097d072310d135fc
#
_cell.length_a   1.000
_cell.length_b   1.000
_cell.length_c   1.000
_cell.angle_alpha   90.00
_cell.angle_beta   90.00
_cell.angle_gamma   90.00
#
_symmetry.space_group_name_H-M   'P 1'
#
loop_
_entity.id
_entity.type
_entity.pdbx_description
1 polymer ?
#
loop_
_entity_poly.entity_id
_entity_poly.type
_entity_poly.pdbx_seq_one_letter_code
_entity_poly.pdbx_strand_id
1 'polypeptide(L)'
;NNKVLESISEERINRKKMYSGFPHLSLNLILKKYKIPLKKIDFFAYGWCGKLNKITDYNLRYCKRMEEEVKRNKNNLKLIKERTETEASRDNFVRQKFDEECDKLKIPKKKIIYIDHHQSHAWSAFSCSPFSKSLIFTLDARGDLRSGLVAYADIKSGIVEKDYLVSAFDGLGFLYGQITDYLGFTPQKHEGKVTGLAAFGNHKKTIKIFKNIIEFKNGKIKCKLGDYRPFFTNMSKPLKRKLSKHKAKDIAAGLQKHCEDIIIQWIKFWLKKTKSPQNICLAGGVFGNV
;
A
#
# COMPACT_ATOMS: atom_id res chain seq x y z
N ASN A 1 18.47 -14.87 18.38
CA ASN A 1 17.43 -14.18 19.16
C ASN A 1 16.60 -13.29 18.25
N ASN A 2 15.44 -13.78 17.81
CA ASN A 2 14.50 -13.02 16.96
C ASN A 2 13.70 -12.02 17.82
N LYS A 3 14.37 -11.02 18.39
CA LYS A 3 13.73 -10.00 19.24
C LYS A 3 13.89 -8.62 18.63
N VAL A 4 12.78 -7.91 18.50
CA VAL A 4 12.80 -6.47 18.19
C VAL A 4 13.33 -5.73 19.42
N LEU A 5 14.48 -5.06 19.27
CA LEU A 5 15.10 -4.30 20.36
C LEU A 5 14.56 -2.87 20.44
N GLU A 6 14.32 -2.26 19.28
CA GLU A 6 13.86 -0.88 19.19
C GLU A 6 13.07 -0.66 17.90
N SER A 7 12.06 0.20 17.98
CA SER A 7 11.32 0.70 16.81
C SER A 7 11.05 2.18 17.01
N ILE A 8 11.57 3.02 16.11
CA ILE A 8 11.40 4.47 16.18
C ILE A 8 11.27 5.08 14.79
N SER A 9 10.30 5.93 14.64
CA SER A 9 10.06 6.67 13.41
C SER A 9 10.90 7.96 13.40
N GLU A 10 11.58 8.25 12.30
CA GLU A 10 12.41 9.44 12.12
C GLU A 10 11.65 10.73 12.41
N GLU A 11 10.37 10.80 12.05
CA GLU A 11 9.49 11.95 12.30
C GLU A 11 9.30 12.27 13.80
N ARG A 12 9.46 11.28 14.68
CA ARG A 12 9.39 11.49 16.14
C ARG A 12 10.57 12.32 16.64
N ILE A 13 11.72 12.22 15.97
CA ILE A 13 12.95 12.87 16.34
C ILE A 13 13.07 14.21 15.60
N ASN A 14 12.92 14.21 14.25
CA ASN A 14 13.11 15.41 13.44
C ASN A 14 11.90 16.34 13.41
N ARG A 15 10.75 15.92 13.99
CA ARG A 15 9.49 16.67 14.06
C ARG A 15 8.89 17.03 12.69
N LYS A 16 9.28 16.33 11.63
CA LYS A 16 8.73 16.52 10.28
C LYS A 16 7.75 15.38 9.97
N LYS A 17 6.45 15.66 10.09
CA LYS A 17 5.39 14.68 9.81
C LYS A 17 5.52 14.13 8.38
N MET A 18 5.36 12.79 8.23
CA MET A 18 5.49 12.07 6.97
C MET A 18 6.87 12.26 6.31
N TYR A 19 7.91 12.24 7.12
CA TYR A 19 9.29 12.29 6.64
C TYR A 19 9.59 11.07 5.75
N SER A 20 10.09 11.30 4.55
CA SER A 20 10.40 10.26 3.55
C SER A 20 11.88 10.16 3.17
N GLY A 21 12.76 10.79 3.95
CA GLY A 21 14.21 10.72 3.74
C GLY A 21 14.86 9.56 4.50
N PHE A 22 16.19 9.42 4.35
CA PHE A 22 16.97 8.44 5.09
C PHE A 22 16.90 8.72 6.61
N PRO A 23 16.72 7.69 7.47
CA PRO A 23 16.46 7.87 8.90
C PRO A 23 17.75 8.05 9.71
N HIS A 24 18.50 9.13 9.45
CA HIS A 24 19.80 9.41 10.08
C HIS A 24 19.71 9.54 11.60
N LEU A 25 18.72 10.28 12.11
CA LEU A 25 18.60 10.53 13.53
C LEU A 25 18.18 9.29 14.29
N SER A 26 17.23 8.52 13.74
CA SER A 26 16.77 7.26 14.32
C SER A 26 17.90 6.24 14.35
N LEU A 27 18.65 6.10 13.25
CA LEU A 27 19.78 5.19 13.17
C LEU A 27 20.83 5.54 14.21
N ASN A 28 21.26 6.82 14.28
CA ASN A 28 22.25 7.30 15.23
C ASN A 28 21.80 7.11 16.69
N LEU A 29 20.51 7.37 16.96
CA LEU A 29 19.95 7.18 18.30
C LEU A 29 20.03 5.72 18.75
N ILE A 30 19.63 4.79 17.88
CA ILE A 30 19.65 3.35 18.16
C ILE A 30 21.09 2.87 18.37
N LEU A 31 22.00 3.21 17.46
CA LEU A 31 23.40 2.81 17.56
C LEU A 31 24.05 3.33 18.85
N LYS A 32 23.77 4.59 19.23
CA LYS A 32 24.26 5.20 20.47
C LYS A 32 23.67 4.51 21.71
N LYS A 33 22.35 4.29 21.72
CA LYS A 33 21.64 3.65 22.84
C LYS A 33 22.19 2.27 23.18
N TYR A 34 22.44 1.46 22.14
CA TYR A 34 22.93 0.09 22.31
C TYR A 34 24.44 -0.03 22.22
N LYS A 35 25.17 1.10 22.07
CA LYS A 35 26.65 1.14 21.94
C LYS A 35 27.17 0.21 20.82
N ILE A 36 26.43 0.11 19.71
CA ILE A 36 26.77 -0.73 18.57
C ILE A 36 27.39 0.12 17.48
N PRO A 37 28.66 -0.10 17.09
CA PRO A 37 29.26 0.58 15.94
C PRO A 37 28.57 0.13 14.65
N LEU A 38 28.38 1.05 13.70
CA LEU A 38 27.73 0.77 12.40
C LEU A 38 28.34 -0.44 11.68
N LYS A 39 29.66 -0.61 11.74
CA LYS A 39 30.41 -1.71 11.15
C LYS A 39 30.04 -3.10 11.70
N LYS A 40 29.49 -3.17 12.92
CA LYS A 40 29.06 -4.41 13.59
C LYS A 40 27.66 -4.85 13.19
N ILE A 41 26.93 -4.03 12.43
CA ILE A 41 25.62 -4.41 11.90
C ILE A 41 25.85 -5.45 10.79
N ASP A 42 25.15 -6.57 10.88
CA ASP A 42 25.25 -7.65 9.90
C ASP A 42 24.49 -7.31 8.63
N PHE A 43 23.26 -6.81 8.74
CA PHE A 43 22.41 -6.50 7.59
C PHE A 43 21.59 -5.22 7.80
N PHE A 44 21.37 -4.51 6.70
CA PHE A 44 20.46 -3.38 6.57
C PHE A 44 19.33 -3.78 5.65
N ALA A 45 18.14 -4.00 6.20
CA ALA A 45 16.97 -4.35 5.42
C ALA A 45 16.23 -3.09 4.98
N TYR A 46 15.92 -2.99 3.69
CA TYR A 46 15.15 -1.89 3.12
C TYR A 46 13.86 -2.44 2.51
N GLY A 47 12.72 -1.97 3.02
CA GLY A 47 11.39 -2.45 2.68
C GLY A 47 10.85 -1.93 1.35
N TRP A 48 11.70 -1.85 0.31
CA TRP A 48 11.34 -1.43 -1.04
C TRP A 48 12.31 -2.02 -2.04
N CYS A 49 11.82 -2.83 -2.97
CA CYS A 49 12.69 -3.53 -3.92
C CYS A 49 13.22 -2.63 -5.03
N GLY A 50 12.35 -1.86 -5.67
CA GLY A 50 12.68 -0.91 -6.73
C GLY A 50 13.53 -1.47 -7.89
N LYS A 51 13.50 -2.78 -8.15
CA LYS A 51 14.27 -3.37 -9.26
C LYS A 51 13.49 -3.30 -10.56
N LEU A 52 14.01 -2.59 -11.55
CA LEU A 52 13.46 -2.43 -12.89
C LEU A 52 12.99 -3.76 -13.51
N ASN A 53 13.77 -4.84 -13.41
CA ASN A 53 13.44 -6.11 -14.04
C ASN A 53 12.17 -6.75 -13.46
N LYS A 54 11.98 -6.70 -12.14
CA LYS A 54 10.72 -7.15 -11.53
C LYS A 54 9.55 -6.23 -11.87
N ILE A 55 9.80 -4.94 -11.99
CA ILE A 55 8.82 -3.93 -12.40
C ILE A 55 8.36 -4.19 -13.83
N THR A 56 9.29 -4.46 -14.75
CA THR A 56 8.99 -4.73 -16.16
C THR A 56 8.11 -5.98 -16.32
N ASP A 57 8.41 -7.06 -15.62
CA ASP A 57 7.62 -8.28 -15.64
C ASP A 57 6.20 -8.07 -15.07
N TYR A 58 6.06 -7.30 -14.01
CA TYR A 58 4.76 -6.93 -13.45
C TYR A 58 3.99 -6.01 -14.39
N ASN A 59 4.66 -5.08 -15.05
CA ASN A 59 4.06 -4.18 -16.02
C ASN A 59 3.52 -4.95 -17.23
N LEU A 60 4.32 -5.88 -17.78
CA LEU A 60 3.91 -6.71 -18.91
C LEU A 60 2.69 -7.57 -18.56
N ARG A 61 2.72 -8.26 -17.42
CA ARG A 61 1.58 -9.05 -16.95
C ARG A 61 0.35 -8.18 -16.68
N TYR A 62 0.59 -6.99 -16.14
CA TYR A 62 -0.46 -6.07 -15.77
C TYR A 62 -1.10 -5.40 -16.99
N CYS A 63 -0.29 -4.88 -17.92
CA CYS A 63 -0.79 -4.33 -19.18
C CYS A 63 -1.53 -5.40 -19.97
N LYS A 64 -1.00 -6.63 -20.07
CA LYS A 64 -1.66 -7.74 -20.74
C LYS A 64 -3.01 -8.07 -20.12
N ARG A 65 -3.09 -8.15 -18.78
CA ARG A 65 -4.36 -8.37 -18.07
C ARG A 65 -5.38 -7.26 -18.36
N MET A 66 -4.90 -6.00 -18.35
CA MET A 66 -5.77 -4.86 -18.61
C MET A 66 -6.18 -4.75 -20.07
N GLU A 67 -5.33 -5.14 -21.01
CA GLU A 67 -5.69 -5.29 -22.42
C GLU A 67 -6.79 -6.34 -22.62
N GLU A 68 -6.73 -7.44 -21.89
CA GLU A 68 -7.78 -8.48 -21.89
C GLU A 68 -9.10 -7.95 -21.30
N GLU A 69 -9.04 -7.15 -20.23
CA GLU A 69 -10.23 -6.63 -19.53
C GLU A 69 -10.82 -5.37 -20.20
N VAL A 70 -10.00 -4.59 -20.93
CA VAL A 70 -10.36 -3.28 -21.49
C VAL A 70 -10.16 -3.25 -23.02
N LYS A 71 -10.35 -4.37 -23.70
CA LYS A 71 -10.12 -4.57 -25.15
C LYS A 71 -10.66 -3.48 -26.09
N ARG A 72 -11.42 -2.50 -25.60
CA ARG A 72 -12.09 -1.48 -26.41
C ARG A 72 -11.78 -0.03 -26.00
N ASN A 73 -10.95 0.23 -24.98
CA ASN A 73 -10.73 1.60 -24.54
C ASN A 73 -9.22 1.97 -24.52
N LYS A 74 -8.76 2.51 -25.66
CA LYS A 74 -7.37 2.96 -25.84
C LYS A 74 -6.92 4.01 -24.81
N ASN A 75 -7.84 4.84 -24.30
CA ASN A 75 -7.51 5.84 -23.29
C ASN A 75 -7.15 5.20 -21.95
N ASN A 76 -7.78 4.11 -21.59
CA ASN A 76 -7.44 3.37 -20.38
C ASN A 76 -6.06 2.71 -20.49
N LEU A 77 -5.71 2.17 -21.65
CA LEU A 77 -4.37 1.60 -21.89
C LEU A 77 -3.28 2.66 -21.79
N LYS A 78 -3.52 3.85 -22.37
CA LYS A 78 -2.59 4.97 -22.25
C LYS A 78 -2.39 5.37 -20.80
N LEU A 79 -3.47 5.49 -20.02
CA LEU A 79 -3.44 5.81 -18.62
C LEU A 79 -2.62 4.78 -17.80
N ILE A 80 -2.80 3.49 -18.10
CA ILE A 80 -2.07 2.42 -17.43
C ILE A 80 -0.57 2.54 -17.71
N LYS A 81 -0.17 2.73 -18.97
CA LYS A 81 1.22 2.92 -19.35
C LYS A 81 1.85 4.10 -18.64
N GLU A 82 1.24 5.28 -18.73
CA GLU A 82 1.70 6.50 -18.06
C GLU A 82 1.87 6.28 -16.54
N ARG A 83 0.89 5.62 -15.92
CA ARG A 83 0.94 5.33 -14.49
C ARG A 83 2.08 4.40 -14.15
N THR A 84 2.25 3.35 -14.92
CA THR A 84 3.30 2.35 -14.73
C THR A 84 4.70 2.94 -14.84
N GLU A 85 4.94 3.77 -15.88
CA GLU A 85 6.20 4.47 -16.08
C GLU A 85 6.50 5.46 -14.94
N THR A 86 5.47 6.19 -14.48
CA THR A 86 5.60 7.11 -13.35
C THR A 86 5.97 6.38 -12.05
N GLU A 87 5.36 5.22 -11.80
CA GLU A 87 5.67 4.41 -10.62
C GLU A 87 7.10 3.85 -10.68
N ALA A 88 7.47 3.27 -11.82
CA ALA A 88 8.80 2.71 -12.03
C ALA A 88 9.90 3.76 -11.84
N SER A 89 9.71 4.93 -12.44
CA SER A 89 10.62 6.06 -12.33
C SER A 89 10.80 6.51 -10.87
N ARG A 90 9.67 6.62 -10.14
CA ARG A 90 9.69 7.04 -8.74
C ARG A 90 10.35 6.00 -7.82
N ASP A 91 10.05 4.73 -8.02
CA ASP A 91 10.60 3.66 -7.20
C ASP A 91 12.13 3.55 -7.41
N ASN A 92 12.61 3.71 -8.64
CA ASN A 92 14.04 3.79 -8.94
C ASN A 92 14.69 5.00 -8.28
N PHE A 93 14.06 6.18 -8.34
CA PHE A 93 14.59 7.38 -7.70
C PHE A 93 14.72 7.19 -6.18
N VAL A 94 13.70 6.67 -5.52
CA VAL A 94 13.73 6.43 -4.06
C VAL A 94 14.82 5.42 -3.71
N ARG A 95 14.97 4.37 -4.51
CA ARG A 95 16.02 3.37 -4.37
C ARG A 95 17.41 3.98 -4.50
N GLN A 96 17.63 4.77 -5.55
CA GLN A 96 18.90 5.44 -5.79
C GLN A 96 19.27 6.36 -4.61
N LYS A 97 18.31 7.13 -4.09
CA LYS A 97 18.54 8.00 -2.92
C LYS A 97 18.94 7.21 -1.68
N PHE A 98 18.33 6.06 -1.46
CA PHE A 98 18.72 5.18 -0.36
C PHE A 98 20.15 4.64 -0.55
N ASP A 99 20.50 4.19 -1.75
CA ASP A 99 21.83 3.68 -2.07
C ASP A 99 22.91 4.76 -1.90
N GLU A 100 22.66 6.00 -2.36
CA GLU A 100 23.56 7.15 -2.16
C GLU A 100 23.82 7.42 -0.68
N GLU A 101 22.81 7.34 0.19
CA GLU A 101 23.00 7.54 1.63
C GLU A 101 23.76 6.37 2.29
N CYS A 102 23.53 5.14 1.83
CA CYS A 102 24.33 4.00 2.28
C CYS A 102 25.82 4.14 1.89
N ASP A 103 26.11 4.62 0.66
CA ASP A 103 27.48 4.85 0.19
C ASP A 103 28.17 5.95 1.02
N LYS A 104 27.48 7.06 1.35
CA LYS A 104 28.02 8.11 2.25
C LYS A 104 28.36 7.57 3.64
N LEU A 105 27.55 6.66 4.17
CA LEU A 105 27.77 6.00 5.45
C LEU A 105 28.78 4.83 5.35
N LYS A 106 29.34 4.57 4.17
CA LYS A 106 30.27 3.47 3.89
C LYS A 106 29.69 2.09 4.26
N ILE A 107 28.38 1.89 4.06
CA ILE A 107 27.73 0.62 4.26
C ILE A 107 28.02 -0.30 3.06
N PRO A 108 28.65 -1.47 3.28
CA PRO A 108 28.97 -2.37 2.17
C PRO A 108 27.70 -2.89 1.48
N LYS A 109 27.63 -2.85 0.15
CA LYS A 109 26.47 -3.30 -0.63
C LYS A 109 26.03 -4.73 -0.30
N LYS A 110 26.96 -5.62 0.02
CA LYS A 110 26.68 -7.01 0.44
C LYS A 110 25.89 -7.12 1.73
N LYS A 111 25.86 -6.07 2.56
CA LYS A 111 25.07 -6.01 3.79
C LYS A 111 23.68 -5.42 3.59
N ILE A 112 23.35 -4.92 2.40
CA ILE A 112 22.05 -4.31 2.11
C ILE A 112 21.13 -5.37 1.52
N ILE A 113 19.97 -5.56 2.15
CA ILE A 113 18.93 -6.48 1.70
C ILE A 113 17.69 -5.67 1.30
N TYR A 114 17.27 -5.81 0.06
CA TYR A 114 16.06 -5.18 -0.46
C TYR A 114 14.92 -6.18 -0.40
N ILE A 115 13.85 -5.78 0.29
CA ILE A 115 12.67 -6.62 0.51
C ILE A 115 11.48 -5.97 -0.19
N ASP A 116 10.65 -6.77 -0.84
CA ASP A 116 9.40 -6.28 -1.43
C ASP A 116 8.56 -5.56 -0.37
N HIS A 117 7.95 -4.44 -0.76
CA HIS A 117 7.22 -3.56 0.16
C HIS A 117 6.10 -4.30 0.90
N HIS A 118 5.28 -5.05 0.19
CA HIS A 118 4.19 -5.78 0.82
C HIS A 118 4.63 -7.02 1.59
N GLN A 119 5.77 -7.61 1.21
CA GLN A 119 6.40 -8.63 2.05
C GLN A 119 6.93 -8.03 3.36
N SER A 120 7.50 -6.82 3.31
CA SER A 120 7.93 -6.11 4.53
C SER A 120 6.75 -5.84 5.47
N HIS A 121 5.60 -5.43 4.93
CA HIS A 121 4.36 -5.32 5.70
C HIS A 121 3.92 -6.65 6.30
N ALA A 122 3.94 -7.73 5.50
CA ALA A 122 3.53 -9.05 5.96
C ALA A 122 4.44 -9.57 7.09
N TRP A 123 5.75 -9.45 6.93
CA TRP A 123 6.73 -9.83 7.95
C TRP A 123 6.58 -9.00 9.23
N SER A 124 6.39 -7.69 9.12
CA SER A 124 6.24 -6.82 10.30
C SER A 124 5.01 -7.20 11.13
N ALA A 125 3.88 -7.50 10.49
CA ALA A 125 2.66 -7.90 11.19
C ALA A 125 2.78 -9.29 11.81
N PHE A 126 3.31 -10.27 11.07
CA PHE A 126 3.41 -11.64 11.54
C PHE A 126 4.46 -11.82 12.63
N SER A 127 5.67 -11.25 12.46
CA SER A 127 6.76 -11.39 13.42
C SER A 127 6.47 -10.74 14.77
N CYS A 128 5.61 -9.73 14.80
CA CYS A 128 5.17 -9.07 16.04
C CYS A 128 3.89 -9.66 16.63
N SER A 129 3.27 -10.64 15.96
CA SER A 129 2.08 -11.32 16.44
C SER A 129 2.44 -12.50 17.36
N PRO A 130 1.51 -12.95 18.22
CA PRO A 130 1.69 -14.15 19.02
C PRO A 130 1.42 -15.46 18.25
N PHE A 131 1.17 -15.40 16.93
CA PHE A 131 0.68 -16.51 16.15
C PHE A 131 1.82 -17.35 15.57
N SER A 132 1.72 -18.68 15.66
CA SER A 132 2.60 -19.60 14.95
C SER A 132 2.21 -19.76 13.48
N LYS A 133 0.94 -19.52 13.15
CA LYS A 133 0.38 -19.57 11.79
C LYS A 133 -0.67 -18.48 11.62
N SER A 134 -0.70 -17.85 10.46
CA SER A 134 -1.64 -16.77 10.15
C SER A 134 -1.90 -16.64 8.66
N LEU A 135 -3.09 -16.19 8.31
CA LEU A 135 -3.35 -15.60 7.01
C LEU A 135 -3.10 -14.10 7.10
N ILE A 136 -2.29 -13.57 6.19
CA ILE A 136 -1.87 -12.18 6.21
C ILE A 136 -2.53 -11.45 5.05
N PHE A 137 -3.06 -10.26 5.34
CA PHE A 137 -3.56 -9.34 4.34
C PHE A 137 -2.79 -8.03 4.46
N THR A 138 -2.25 -7.56 3.35
CA THR A 138 -1.67 -6.22 3.29
C THR A 138 -2.42 -5.36 2.30
N LEU A 139 -2.72 -4.11 2.66
CA LEU A 139 -3.31 -3.12 1.77
C LEU A 139 -2.71 -1.74 2.03
N ASP A 140 -2.27 -1.11 0.95
CA ASP A 140 -1.72 0.24 0.96
C ASP A 140 -2.19 1.02 -0.29
N ALA A 141 -1.70 2.24 -0.46
CA ALA A 141 -1.87 2.94 -1.71
C ALA A 141 -1.05 2.29 -2.82
N ARG A 142 0.22 2.07 -2.55
CA ARG A 142 1.17 1.42 -3.45
C ARG A 142 2.50 1.08 -2.77
N GLY A 143 3.18 0.09 -3.27
CA GLY A 143 4.58 -0.24 -3.01
C GLY A 143 5.03 -1.34 -3.96
N ASP A 144 6.16 -1.14 -4.65
CA ASP A 144 6.68 -2.06 -5.67
C ASP A 144 5.60 -2.51 -6.69
N LEU A 145 4.80 -1.55 -7.20
CA LEU A 145 3.67 -1.70 -8.14
C LEU A 145 2.49 -2.51 -7.63
N ARG A 146 2.46 -2.81 -6.35
CA ARG A 146 1.36 -3.50 -5.68
C ARG A 146 0.63 -2.54 -4.76
N SER A 147 -0.60 -2.85 -4.46
CA SER A 147 -1.41 -2.21 -3.43
C SER A 147 -1.75 -3.16 -2.29
N GLY A 148 -1.38 -4.43 -2.43
CA GLY A 148 -1.61 -5.41 -1.40
C GLY A 148 -1.27 -6.82 -1.81
N LEU A 149 -1.26 -7.72 -0.85
CA LEU A 149 -1.11 -9.15 -1.05
C LEU A 149 -1.95 -9.95 -0.04
N VAL A 150 -2.18 -11.21 -0.38
CA VAL A 150 -2.61 -12.25 0.57
C VAL A 150 -1.47 -13.24 0.71
N ALA A 151 -1.05 -13.54 1.93
CA ALA A 151 -0.01 -14.50 2.23
C ALA A 151 -0.41 -15.43 3.37
N TYR A 152 0.15 -16.62 3.35
CA TYR A 152 0.10 -17.56 4.47
C TYR A 152 1.44 -17.55 5.18
N ALA A 153 1.42 -17.45 6.49
CA ALA A 153 2.61 -17.51 7.32
C ALA A 153 2.58 -18.73 8.25
N ASP A 154 3.73 -19.36 8.37
CA ASP A 154 4.01 -20.39 9.37
C ASP A 154 5.41 -20.12 9.93
N ILE A 155 5.55 -20.11 11.26
CA ILE A 155 6.82 -19.80 11.91
C ILE A 155 7.95 -20.76 11.52
N LYS A 156 7.61 -21.97 11.09
CA LYS A 156 8.58 -22.99 10.68
C LYS A 156 9.01 -22.83 9.21
N SER A 157 8.09 -22.49 8.32
CA SER A 157 8.33 -22.40 6.86
C SER A 157 8.40 -20.99 6.31
N GLY A 158 8.15 -19.98 7.14
CA GLY A 158 8.15 -18.57 6.72
C GLY A 158 6.85 -18.11 6.07
N ILE A 159 6.93 -17.07 5.25
CA ILE A 159 5.78 -16.47 4.57
C ILE A 159 5.73 -16.92 3.10
N VAL A 160 4.60 -17.50 2.70
CA VAL A 160 4.32 -17.90 1.32
C VAL A 160 3.20 -17.02 0.75
N GLU A 161 3.50 -16.26 -0.29
CA GLU A 161 2.49 -15.49 -1.01
C GLU A 161 1.45 -16.42 -1.64
N LYS A 162 0.19 -16.06 -1.54
CA LYS A 162 -0.89 -16.70 -2.29
C LYS A 162 -0.99 -16.11 -3.70
N ASP A 163 -1.63 -16.83 -4.61
CA ASP A 163 -1.77 -16.48 -6.03
C ASP A 163 -2.62 -15.21 -6.27
N TYR A 164 -2.57 -14.26 -5.34
CA TYR A 164 -3.29 -13.01 -5.50
C TYR A 164 -2.53 -11.81 -4.96
N LEU A 165 -2.23 -10.93 -5.90
CA LEU A 165 -1.66 -9.63 -5.65
C LEU A 165 -2.68 -8.57 -6.02
N VAL A 166 -2.91 -7.61 -5.14
CA VAL A 166 -3.65 -6.39 -5.49
C VAL A 166 -2.67 -5.47 -6.20
N SER A 167 -2.97 -5.13 -7.46
CA SER A 167 -2.12 -4.20 -8.16
C SER A 167 -2.31 -2.77 -7.66
N ALA A 168 -1.32 -1.90 -7.89
CA ALA A 168 -1.41 -0.50 -7.52
C ALA A 168 -2.62 0.23 -8.15
N PHE A 169 -3.13 -0.26 -9.29
CA PHE A 169 -4.32 0.32 -9.94
C PHE A 169 -5.63 -0.09 -9.25
N ASP A 170 -5.65 -1.27 -8.66
CA ASP A 170 -6.81 -1.85 -8.01
C ASP A 170 -6.91 -1.45 -6.53
N GLY A 171 -5.94 -0.67 -6.04
CA GLY A 171 -5.79 -0.34 -4.62
C GLY A 171 -6.83 0.62 -4.08
N LEU A 172 -7.38 0.30 -2.92
CA LEU A 172 -8.29 1.17 -2.18
C LEU A 172 -7.60 2.44 -1.67
N GLY A 173 -6.30 2.38 -1.37
CA GLY A 173 -5.54 3.50 -0.83
C GLY A 173 -5.47 4.69 -1.81
N PHE A 174 -5.30 4.45 -3.12
CA PHE A 174 -5.38 5.54 -4.09
C PHE A 174 -6.77 6.16 -4.20
N LEU A 175 -7.82 5.34 -4.17
CA LEU A 175 -9.18 5.86 -4.18
C LEU A 175 -9.44 6.73 -2.95
N TYR A 176 -9.02 6.24 -1.78
CA TYR A 176 -9.19 6.98 -0.52
C TYR A 176 -8.41 8.29 -0.55
N GLY A 177 -7.15 8.27 -0.96
CA GLY A 177 -6.31 9.47 -1.08
C GLY A 177 -6.84 10.47 -2.11
N GLN A 178 -7.39 10.00 -3.25
CA GLN A 178 -8.00 10.90 -4.24
C GLN A 178 -9.25 11.61 -3.72
N ILE A 179 -10.07 10.93 -2.93
CA ILE A 179 -11.22 11.57 -2.28
C ILE A 179 -10.77 12.51 -1.16
N THR A 180 -9.68 12.18 -0.46
CA THR A 180 -9.04 13.08 0.50
C THR A 180 -8.64 14.40 -0.15
N ASP A 181 -7.98 14.35 -1.33
CA ASP A 181 -7.65 15.54 -2.14
C ASP A 181 -8.91 16.31 -2.59
N TYR A 182 -9.90 15.59 -3.11
CA TYR A 182 -11.14 16.19 -3.57
C TYR A 182 -11.91 16.96 -2.47
N LEU A 183 -11.85 16.46 -1.24
CA LEU A 183 -12.46 17.10 -0.07
C LEU A 183 -11.61 18.25 0.53
N GLY A 184 -10.52 18.65 -0.13
CA GLY A 184 -9.66 19.75 0.29
C GLY A 184 -8.64 19.39 1.36
N PHE A 185 -8.39 18.11 1.58
CA PHE A 185 -7.38 17.63 2.50
C PHE A 185 -6.11 17.16 1.77
N THR A 186 -5.02 17.00 2.49
CA THR A 186 -3.74 16.54 1.91
C THR A 186 -3.70 15.01 1.88
N PRO A 187 -3.62 14.38 0.68
CA PRO A 187 -3.44 12.93 0.56
C PRO A 187 -2.19 12.43 1.30
N GLN A 188 -2.24 11.21 1.78
CA GLN A 188 -1.20 10.55 2.58
C GLN A 188 -0.96 11.17 3.97
N LYS A 189 -1.73 12.20 4.35
CA LYS A 189 -1.61 12.86 5.67
C LYS A 189 -2.93 12.97 6.42
N HIS A 190 -4.02 13.11 5.68
CA HIS A 190 -5.29 13.52 6.25
C HIS A 190 -6.43 12.52 6.00
N GLU A 191 -6.14 11.28 5.59
CA GLU A 191 -7.14 10.24 5.39
C GLU A 191 -7.98 10.01 6.65
N GLY A 192 -7.36 10.05 7.84
CA GLY A 192 -8.08 9.95 9.11
C GLY A 192 -9.10 11.08 9.36
N LYS A 193 -8.91 12.27 8.74
CA LYS A 193 -9.94 13.34 8.80
C LYS A 193 -11.17 12.96 7.96
N VAL A 194 -10.95 12.28 6.83
CA VAL A 194 -12.04 11.78 5.97
C VAL A 194 -12.78 10.65 6.67
N THR A 195 -12.07 9.74 7.35
CA THR A 195 -12.68 8.71 8.21
C THR A 195 -13.55 9.32 9.30
N GLY A 196 -13.02 10.32 10.03
CA GLY A 196 -13.80 11.04 11.04
C GLY A 196 -15.03 11.75 10.46
N LEU A 197 -14.91 12.36 9.27
CA LEU A 197 -16.01 13.01 8.58
C LEU A 197 -17.11 12.02 8.15
N ALA A 198 -16.73 10.78 7.82
CA ALA A 198 -17.65 9.73 7.40
C ALA A 198 -18.70 9.37 8.46
N ALA A 199 -18.34 9.48 9.74
CA ALA A 199 -19.25 9.20 10.87
C ALA A 199 -20.51 10.11 10.88
N PHE A 200 -20.43 11.29 10.27
CA PHE A 200 -21.52 12.25 10.22
C PHE A 200 -22.34 12.20 8.92
N GLY A 201 -22.01 11.30 8.00
CA GLY A 201 -22.60 11.23 6.67
C GLY A 201 -23.57 10.07 6.46
N ASN A 202 -24.31 10.13 5.36
CA ASN A 202 -25.20 9.06 4.90
C ASN A 202 -24.59 8.37 3.68
N HIS A 203 -24.00 7.20 3.88
CA HIS A 203 -23.36 6.41 2.82
C HIS A 203 -24.31 6.03 1.67
N LYS A 204 -25.63 5.86 1.93
CA LYS A 204 -26.61 5.45 0.91
C LYS A 204 -26.69 6.43 -0.26
N LYS A 205 -26.35 7.71 -0.04
CA LYS A 205 -26.39 8.75 -1.08
C LYS A 205 -25.27 8.60 -2.14
N THR A 206 -24.13 8.03 -1.78
CA THR A 206 -22.95 8.06 -2.64
C THR A 206 -22.31 6.71 -2.90
N ILE A 207 -22.65 5.67 -2.13
CA ILE A 207 -22.04 4.33 -2.23
C ILE A 207 -22.09 3.74 -3.66
N LYS A 208 -23.15 4.03 -4.42
CA LYS A 208 -23.29 3.58 -5.81
C LYS A 208 -22.20 4.15 -6.72
N ILE A 209 -21.71 5.37 -6.43
CA ILE A 209 -20.62 5.99 -7.18
C ILE A 209 -19.36 5.16 -7.00
N PHE A 210 -19.03 4.80 -5.76
CA PHE A 210 -17.82 4.03 -5.43
C PHE A 210 -17.88 2.58 -5.92
N LYS A 211 -19.03 1.92 -5.83
CA LYS A 211 -19.25 0.58 -6.41
C LYS A 211 -19.01 0.52 -7.92
N ASN A 212 -19.16 1.65 -8.62
CA ASN A 212 -18.84 1.78 -10.04
C ASN A 212 -17.35 2.05 -10.31
N ILE A 213 -16.53 2.24 -9.28
CA ILE A 213 -15.09 2.52 -9.41
C ILE A 213 -14.27 1.27 -9.14
N ILE A 214 -14.43 0.68 -7.96
CA ILE A 214 -13.73 -0.54 -7.54
C ILE A 214 -14.77 -1.56 -7.09
N GLU A 215 -14.58 -2.81 -7.45
CA GLU A 215 -15.44 -3.91 -7.05
C GLU A 215 -14.63 -5.09 -6.50
N PHE A 216 -15.27 -5.90 -5.68
CA PHE A 216 -14.78 -7.22 -5.32
C PHE A 216 -15.47 -8.27 -6.17
N LYS A 217 -14.69 -9.13 -6.84
CA LYS A 217 -15.23 -10.21 -7.68
C LYS A 217 -14.27 -11.40 -7.69
N ASN A 218 -14.79 -12.59 -7.38
CA ASN A 218 -14.05 -13.86 -7.44
C ASN A 218 -12.71 -13.81 -6.68
N GLY A 219 -12.71 -13.28 -5.46
CA GLY A 219 -11.51 -13.16 -4.61
C GLY A 219 -10.59 -11.99 -4.95
N LYS A 220 -10.92 -11.18 -5.95
CA LYS A 220 -10.08 -10.09 -6.46
C LYS A 220 -10.73 -8.73 -6.25
N ILE A 221 -9.94 -7.77 -5.81
CA ILE A 221 -10.29 -6.35 -5.83
C ILE A 221 -9.95 -5.84 -7.24
N LYS A 222 -10.91 -5.22 -7.91
CA LYS A 222 -10.75 -4.78 -9.30
C LYS A 222 -11.22 -3.35 -9.50
N CYS A 223 -10.35 -2.54 -10.05
CA CYS A 223 -10.68 -1.20 -10.54
C CYS A 223 -11.32 -1.29 -11.94
N LYS A 224 -12.43 -0.58 -12.12
CA LYS A 224 -13.10 -0.47 -13.43
C LYS A 224 -12.51 0.61 -14.34
N LEU A 225 -11.60 1.45 -13.81
CA LEU A 225 -11.10 2.65 -14.49
C LEU A 225 -12.24 3.56 -14.97
N GLY A 226 -12.30 3.90 -16.24
CA GLY A 226 -13.35 4.78 -16.78
C GLY A 226 -13.23 6.21 -16.23
N ASP A 227 -14.21 6.61 -15.44
CA ASP A 227 -14.20 7.94 -14.80
C ASP A 227 -13.18 8.04 -13.66
N TYR A 228 -12.70 6.93 -13.14
CA TYR A 228 -11.69 6.89 -12.09
C TYR A 228 -10.28 6.78 -12.68
N ARG A 229 -9.38 7.56 -12.13
CA ARG A 229 -7.95 7.54 -12.45
C ARG A 229 -7.18 7.25 -11.16
N PRO A 230 -6.36 6.19 -11.09
CA PRO A 230 -5.67 5.79 -9.85
C PRO A 230 -4.47 6.69 -9.54
N PHE A 231 -4.74 7.92 -9.19
CA PHE A 231 -3.78 8.92 -8.73
C PHE A 231 -4.34 9.61 -7.48
N PHE A 232 -3.47 10.15 -6.62
CA PHE A 232 -3.91 10.91 -5.45
C PHE A 232 -4.58 12.23 -5.84
N THR A 233 -4.14 12.84 -6.92
CA THR A 233 -4.62 14.13 -7.43
C THR A 233 -5.18 13.98 -8.84
N ASN A 234 -5.64 15.06 -9.43
CA ASN A 234 -6.14 15.07 -10.82
C ASN A 234 -7.35 14.18 -11.08
N MET A 235 -8.32 14.22 -10.17
CA MET A 235 -9.62 13.56 -10.36
C MET A 235 -10.25 13.98 -11.68
N SER A 236 -10.84 13.03 -12.41
CA SER A 236 -11.51 13.29 -13.69
C SER A 236 -12.71 14.23 -13.56
N LYS A 237 -12.96 15.03 -14.58
CA LYS A 237 -14.13 15.93 -14.63
C LYS A 237 -15.46 15.18 -14.42
N PRO A 238 -15.71 13.99 -15.07
CA PRO A 238 -16.95 13.24 -14.84
C PRO A 238 -17.14 12.82 -13.39
N LEU A 239 -16.09 12.33 -12.73
CA LEU A 239 -16.18 11.93 -11.32
C LEU A 239 -16.40 13.14 -10.41
N LYS A 240 -15.67 14.25 -10.62
CA LYS A 240 -15.92 15.52 -9.90
C LYS A 240 -17.39 15.94 -9.99
N ARG A 241 -17.96 15.93 -11.22
CA ARG A 241 -19.37 16.30 -11.45
C ARG A 241 -20.36 15.38 -10.74
N LYS A 242 -20.06 14.06 -10.60
CA LYS A 242 -20.89 13.15 -9.84
C LYS A 242 -20.84 13.46 -8.35
N LEU A 243 -19.66 13.70 -7.81
CA LEU A 243 -19.45 13.97 -6.39
C LEU A 243 -19.95 15.35 -5.96
N SER A 244 -19.84 16.39 -6.82
CA SER A 244 -20.25 17.76 -6.48
C SER A 244 -21.73 17.93 -6.13
N LYS A 245 -22.57 16.96 -6.45
CA LYS A 245 -23.99 16.91 -6.10
C LYS A 245 -24.24 16.47 -4.65
N HIS A 246 -23.21 16.13 -3.90
CA HIS A 246 -23.33 15.55 -2.57
C HIS A 246 -22.54 16.35 -1.53
N LYS A 247 -22.97 16.28 -0.28
CA LYS A 247 -22.25 16.88 0.86
C LYS A 247 -20.96 16.12 1.15
N ALA A 248 -19.92 16.81 1.55
CA ALA A 248 -18.61 16.24 1.87
C ALA A 248 -18.69 15.02 2.82
N LYS A 249 -19.49 15.13 3.87
CA LYS A 249 -19.71 14.03 4.82
C LYS A 249 -20.38 12.80 4.20
N ASP A 250 -21.33 12.98 3.28
CA ASP A 250 -22.00 11.87 2.60
C ASP A 250 -21.04 11.17 1.62
N ILE A 251 -20.13 11.93 0.97
CA ILE A 251 -19.06 11.40 0.13
C ILE A 251 -18.10 10.56 0.98
N ALA A 252 -17.64 11.10 2.10
CA ALA A 252 -16.76 10.40 3.03
C ALA A 252 -17.40 9.10 3.55
N ALA A 253 -18.68 9.15 3.95
CA ALA A 253 -19.42 7.99 4.44
C ALA A 253 -19.58 6.89 3.37
N GLY A 254 -19.87 7.26 2.12
CA GLY A 254 -19.98 6.30 1.02
C GLY A 254 -18.66 5.66 0.66
N LEU A 255 -17.56 6.42 0.67
CA LEU A 255 -16.20 5.91 0.48
C LEU A 255 -15.83 4.91 1.58
N GLN A 256 -15.97 5.31 2.85
CA GLN A 256 -15.64 4.48 4.01
C GLN A 256 -16.41 3.16 3.97
N LYS A 257 -17.73 3.23 3.86
CA LYS A 257 -18.57 2.02 3.78
C LYS A 257 -18.21 1.11 2.61
N HIS A 258 -17.86 1.67 1.47
CA HIS A 258 -17.46 0.90 0.31
C HIS A 258 -16.12 0.18 0.52
N CYS A 259 -15.13 0.85 1.11
CA CYS A 259 -13.84 0.25 1.44
C CYS A 259 -14.00 -0.89 2.45
N GLU A 260 -14.77 -0.68 3.51
CA GLU A 260 -15.09 -1.72 4.50
C GLU A 260 -15.75 -2.94 3.86
N ASP A 261 -16.77 -2.73 3.03
CA ASP A 261 -17.48 -3.82 2.36
C ASP A 261 -16.56 -4.67 1.48
N ILE A 262 -15.66 -4.04 0.74
CA ILE A 262 -14.67 -4.74 -0.11
C ILE A 262 -13.69 -5.54 0.76
N ILE A 263 -13.14 -4.92 1.79
CA ILE A 263 -12.14 -5.56 2.67
C ILE A 263 -12.76 -6.77 3.37
N ILE A 264 -13.96 -6.64 3.92
CA ILE A 264 -14.67 -7.74 4.60
C ILE A 264 -14.94 -8.89 3.63
N GLN A 265 -15.44 -8.59 2.42
CA GLN A 265 -15.68 -9.62 1.41
C GLN A 265 -14.38 -10.31 0.98
N TRP A 266 -13.29 -9.57 0.83
CA TRP A 266 -11.99 -10.08 0.44
C TRP A 266 -11.41 -11.01 1.50
N ILE A 267 -11.42 -10.59 2.77
CA ILE A 267 -10.95 -11.41 3.90
C ILE A 267 -11.78 -12.69 4.03
N LYS A 268 -13.12 -12.58 4.04
CA LYS A 268 -14.03 -13.74 4.13
C LYS A 268 -13.80 -14.76 3.01
N PHE A 269 -13.59 -14.28 1.77
CA PHE A 269 -13.33 -15.16 0.63
C PHE A 269 -12.04 -15.97 0.83
N TRP A 270 -10.94 -15.30 1.21
CA TRP A 270 -9.66 -15.96 1.35
C TRP A 270 -9.59 -16.87 2.56
N LEU A 271 -10.23 -16.53 3.66
CA LEU A 271 -10.39 -17.42 4.82
C LEU A 271 -11.09 -18.73 4.41
N LYS A 272 -12.19 -18.62 3.65
CA LYS A 272 -12.91 -19.80 3.15
C LYS A 272 -12.08 -20.61 2.16
N LYS A 273 -11.39 -19.94 1.23
CA LYS A 273 -10.62 -20.58 0.16
C LYS A 273 -9.40 -21.33 0.69
N THR A 274 -8.72 -20.80 1.67
CA THR A 274 -7.45 -21.37 2.16
C THR A 274 -7.64 -22.44 3.20
N LYS A 275 -8.86 -22.63 3.72
CA LYS A 275 -9.13 -23.51 4.90
C LYS A 275 -8.12 -23.26 6.03
N SER A 276 -7.71 -22.04 6.18
CA SER A 276 -6.52 -21.62 6.91
C SER A 276 -6.83 -21.37 8.38
N PRO A 277 -5.79 -21.25 9.23
CA PRO A 277 -5.98 -20.94 10.64
C PRO A 277 -6.86 -19.70 10.81
N GLN A 278 -7.56 -19.64 11.92
CA GLN A 278 -8.46 -18.53 12.26
C GLN A 278 -7.71 -17.21 12.56
N ASN A 279 -6.37 -17.27 12.65
CA ASN A 279 -5.54 -16.12 12.94
C ASN A 279 -5.33 -15.27 11.68
N ILE A 280 -5.52 -13.96 11.81
CA ILE A 280 -5.36 -12.98 10.75
C ILE A 280 -4.35 -11.94 11.20
N CYS A 281 -3.41 -11.60 10.32
CA CYS A 281 -2.56 -10.42 10.46
C CYS A 281 -2.91 -9.41 9.38
N LEU A 282 -3.03 -8.14 9.77
CA LEU A 282 -3.35 -7.03 8.87
C LEU A 282 -2.21 -6.01 8.88
N ALA A 283 -1.79 -5.52 7.71
CA ALA A 283 -0.75 -4.50 7.60
C ALA A 283 -0.96 -3.59 6.38
N GLY A 284 -0.28 -2.44 6.40
CA GLY A 284 -0.38 -1.39 5.39
C GLY A 284 -1.34 -0.28 5.77
N GLY A 285 -1.17 0.89 5.17
CA GLY A 285 -1.85 2.12 5.55
C GLY A 285 -3.38 2.06 5.49
N VAL A 286 -3.95 1.22 4.62
CA VAL A 286 -5.41 1.05 4.52
C VAL A 286 -5.98 0.40 5.77
N PHE A 287 -5.27 -0.51 6.41
CA PHE A 287 -5.69 -1.15 7.66
C PHE A 287 -5.46 -0.28 8.90
N GLY A 288 -4.75 0.83 8.78
CA GLY A 288 -4.67 1.86 9.81
C GLY A 288 -5.88 2.79 9.83
N ASN A 289 -6.84 2.59 8.94
CA ASN A 289 -8.08 3.32 8.85
C ASN A 289 -9.14 2.63 9.74
N VAL A 290 -9.37 3.19 10.91
CA VAL A 290 -10.29 2.69 11.93
C VAL A 290 -11.50 3.61 12.08
#